data_b0ebc043cda6cb671554b6e0a2e21f52
#
_entry.id   b0ebc043cda6cb671554b6e0a2e21f52
#
_cell.length_a   1.000
_cell.length_b   1.000
_cell.length_c   1.000
_cell.angle_alpha   90.00
_cell.angle_beta   90.00
_cell.angle_gamma   90.00
#
_symmetry.space_group_name_H-M   'P 1'
#
loop_
_entity.id
_entity.type
_entity.pdbx_description
1 polymer ?
#
loop_
_entity_poly.entity_id
_entity_poly.type
_entity_poly.pdbx_seq_one_letter_code
_entity_poly.pdbx_strand_id
1 'polypeptide(L)'
;MTLLIKNALCFIADEFKKSDVFITDGIITEISSTISSNGADRVIDALDKYFLIPGFVDVHTHLRQPGFSYKETIKSGSMAGARAGYTALCTMPNLNPAPDCPENLKAQTDIIERDAVIDVLPFGTITKGRKGEGEVVDFESMADKVVGFSDDGTGVQTGELMEKAMARCAKLNKIISAHCEVNDLLKGGYIHDGVYCREHGHKGICSKSEWAQIERDCKLAEKTGCRYHVCHISTKESVDIFRK
;
A
#
# COMPACT_ATOMS: atom_id res chain seq x y z
N MET A 1 -29.13 -2.76 -10.30
CA MET A 1 -29.18 -1.29 -10.38
C MET A 1 -28.29 -0.83 -11.52
N THR A 2 -28.84 0.02 -12.40
CA THR A 2 -28.10 0.53 -13.56
C THR A 2 -27.77 2.03 -13.40
N LEU A 3 -26.58 2.41 -13.81
CA LEU A 3 -26.11 3.80 -13.79
C LEU A 3 -25.52 4.15 -15.16
N LEU A 4 -25.96 5.27 -15.73
CA LEU A 4 -25.36 5.85 -16.92
C LEU A 4 -24.64 7.15 -16.57
N ILE A 5 -23.35 7.23 -16.87
CA ILE A 5 -22.55 8.45 -16.81
C ILE A 5 -22.42 8.97 -18.25
N LYS A 6 -22.94 10.18 -18.51
CA LYS A 6 -22.95 10.79 -19.85
C LYS A 6 -21.94 11.93 -19.95
N ASN A 7 -21.47 12.15 -21.18
CA ASN A 7 -20.64 13.30 -21.53
C ASN A 7 -19.40 13.46 -20.63
N ALA A 8 -18.76 12.35 -20.20
CA ALA A 8 -17.57 12.40 -19.39
C ALA A 8 -16.29 12.41 -20.25
N LEU A 9 -15.24 13.05 -19.76
CA LEU A 9 -13.89 12.89 -20.28
C LEU A 9 -13.26 11.65 -19.63
N CYS A 10 -13.45 10.49 -20.26
CA CYS A 10 -13.01 9.21 -19.74
C CYS A 10 -11.54 8.95 -20.07
N PHE A 11 -10.74 8.51 -19.08
CA PHE A 11 -9.36 8.06 -19.29
C PHE A 11 -9.36 6.64 -19.87
N ILE A 12 -9.07 6.52 -21.17
CA ILE A 12 -9.13 5.25 -21.93
C ILE A 12 -7.87 5.14 -22.77
N ALA A 13 -7.12 4.03 -22.61
CA ALA A 13 -5.89 3.78 -23.36
C ALA A 13 -4.91 4.97 -23.36
N ASP A 14 -4.59 5.46 -22.15
CA ASP A 14 -3.63 6.54 -21.88
C ASP A 14 -4.00 7.93 -22.41
N GLU A 15 -5.25 8.15 -22.81
CA GLU A 15 -5.75 9.45 -23.24
C GLU A 15 -7.19 9.73 -22.74
N PHE A 16 -7.56 11.01 -22.69
CA PHE A 16 -8.93 11.42 -22.36
C PHE A 16 -9.80 11.49 -23.62
N LYS A 17 -10.89 10.70 -23.61
CA LYS A 17 -11.89 10.66 -24.69
C LYS A 17 -13.27 10.99 -24.13
N LYS A 18 -14.03 11.83 -24.86
CA LYS A 18 -15.43 12.06 -24.54
C LYS A 18 -16.21 10.76 -24.77
N SER A 19 -16.85 10.24 -23.73
CA SER A 19 -17.59 9.00 -23.76
C SER A 19 -18.71 8.97 -22.74
N ASP A 20 -19.70 8.12 -23.01
CA ASP A 20 -20.71 7.68 -22.04
C ASP A 20 -20.29 6.32 -21.47
N VAL A 21 -20.60 6.06 -20.21
CA VAL A 21 -20.29 4.81 -19.52
C VAL A 21 -21.55 4.25 -18.88
N PHE A 22 -21.91 3.00 -19.24
CA PHE A 22 -23.06 2.29 -18.66
C PHE A 22 -22.57 1.24 -17.68
N ILE A 23 -23.16 1.23 -16.48
CA ILE A 23 -22.79 0.37 -15.37
C ILE A 23 -24.01 -0.43 -14.94
N THR A 24 -23.87 -1.75 -14.86
CA THR A 24 -24.90 -2.66 -14.36
C THR A 24 -24.36 -3.42 -13.17
N ASP A 25 -25.04 -3.31 -12.03
CA ASP A 25 -24.68 -4.00 -10.78
C ASP A 25 -23.19 -3.85 -10.40
N GLY A 26 -22.67 -2.62 -10.55
CA GLY A 26 -21.29 -2.27 -10.20
C GLY A 26 -20.25 -2.60 -11.26
N ILE A 27 -20.64 -3.18 -12.40
CA ILE A 27 -19.73 -3.56 -13.49
C ILE A 27 -19.95 -2.63 -14.68
N ILE A 28 -18.86 -2.09 -15.25
CA ILE A 28 -18.91 -1.35 -16.51
C ILE A 28 -19.26 -2.34 -17.63
N THR A 29 -20.44 -2.14 -18.25
CA THR A 29 -20.94 -3.04 -19.30
C THR A 29 -20.82 -2.43 -20.69
N GLU A 30 -20.76 -1.11 -20.82
CA GLU A 30 -20.59 -0.44 -22.11
C GLU A 30 -19.82 0.89 -21.93
N ILE A 31 -18.92 1.19 -22.87
CA ILE A 31 -18.30 2.50 -23.05
C ILE A 31 -18.44 2.87 -24.51
N SER A 32 -19.11 3.98 -24.80
CA SER A 32 -19.38 4.41 -26.17
C SER A 32 -19.42 5.95 -26.27
N SER A 33 -19.32 6.50 -27.48
CA SER A 33 -19.44 7.95 -27.70
C SER A 33 -20.82 8.50 -27.32
N THR A 34 -21.84 7.65 -27.39
CA THR A 34 -23.21 8.00 -27.01
C THR A 34 -23.99 6.74 -26.64
N ILE A 35 -24.60 6.74 -25.45
CA ILE A 35 -25.46 5.67 -24.95
C ILE A 35 -26.86 6.23 -24.67
N SER A 36 -27.90 5.49 -25.08
CA SER A 36 -29.28 5.84 -24.76
C SER A 36 -29.51 5.80 -23.24
N SER A 37 -30.22 6.77 -22.69
CA SER A 37 -30.62 6.75 -21.29
C SER A 37 -31.78 5.81 -20.97
N ASN A 38 -32.36 5.16 -21.98
CA ASN A 38 -33.42 4.17 -21.77
C ASN A 38 -32.89 2.96 -20.99
N GLY A 39 -33.54 2.60 -19.91
CA GLY A 39 -33.17 1.48 -19.06
C GLY A 39 -32.12 1.78 -17.98
N ALA A 40 -31.70 3.04 -17.83
CA ALA A 40 -30.86 3.45 -16.70
C ALA A 40 -31.71 3.88 -15.50
N ASP A 41 -31.49 3.26 -14.34
CA ASP A 41 -32.15 3.66 -13.08
C ASP A 41 -31.69 5.06 -12.63
N ARG A 42 -30.45 5.41 -12.95
CA ARG A 42 -29.84 6.71 -12.61
C ARG A 42 -28.98 7.21 -13.76
N VAL A 43 -29.05 8.51 -14.04
CA VAL A 43 -28.18 9.19 -15.01
C VAL A 43 -27.40 10.31 -14.33
N ILE A 44 -26.11 10.37 -14.60
CA ILE A 44 -25.22 11.47 -14.20
C ILE A 44 -24.70 12.10 -15.48
N ASP A 45 -24.95 13.39 -15.69
CA ASP A 45 -24.38 14.13 -16.80
C ASP A 45 -23.11 14.86 -16.35
N ALA A 46 -21.97 14.51 -16.93
CA ALA A 46 -20.69 15.12 -16.66
C ALA A 46 -20.47 16.45 -17.41
N LEU A 47 -21.45 16.89 -18.25
CA LEU A 47 -21.49 18.20 -18.90
C LEU A 47 -20.26 18.55 -19.74
N ASP A 48 -19.53 17.57 -20.26
CA ASP A 48 -18.24 17.76 -20.96
C ASP A 48 -17.15 18.49 -20.12
N LYS A 49 -17.29 18.51 -18.80
CA LYS A 49 -16.41 19.24 -17.89
C LYS A 49 -15.70 18.37 -16.87
N TYR A 50 -16.27 17.20 -16.57
CA TYR A 50 -15.74 16.31 -15.54
C TYR A 50 -14.99 15.15 -16.17
N PHE A 51 -13.86 14.83 -15.52
CA PHE A 51 -13.06 13.67 -15.85
C PHE A 51 -13.63 12.43 -15.16
N LEU A 52 -13.66 11.32 -15.88
CA LEU A 52 -13.92 9.99 -15.31
C LEU A 52 -12.64 9.17 -15.38
N ILE A 53 -12.11 8.83 -14.22
CA ILE A 53 -10.88 8.08 -14.05
C ILE A 53 -11.13 6.88 -13.14
N PRO A 54 -10.29 5.84 -13.16
CA PRO A 54 -10.31 4.80 -12.11
C PRO A 54 -10.19 5.42 -10.72
N GLY A 55 -10.84 4.81 -9.74
CA GLY A 55 -10.66 5.21 -8.34
C GLY A 55 -9.22 5.04 -7.91
N PHE A 56 -8.73 5.90 -7.01
CA PHE A 56 -7.36 5.83 -6.51
C PHE A 56 -7.16 4.62 -5.61
N VAL A 57 -5.93 4.11 -5.61
CA VAL A 57 -5.45 3.06 -4.69
C VAL A 57 -4.29 3.63 -3.89
N ASP A 58 -4.42 3.62 -2.56
CA ASP A 58 -3.31 3.96 -1.68
C ASP A 58 -2.62 2.67 -1.22
N VAL A 59 -1.37 2.52 -1.58
CA VAL A 59 -0.61 1.29 -1.31
C VAL A 59 0.09 1.29 0.05
N HIS A 60 -0.04 2.39 0.84
CA HIS A 60 0.63 2.52 2.13
C HIS A 60 -0.17 3.39 3.10
N THR A 61 -1.01 2.80 3.93
CA THR A 61 -1.81 3.49 4.93
C THR A 61 -1.67 2.86 6.32
N HIS A 62 -2.08 3.59 7.37
CA HIS A 62 -2.02 3.14 8.74
C HIS A 62 -3.39 3.25 9.41
N LEU A 63 -4.21 2.22 9.29
CA LEU A 63 -5.57 2.21 9.88
C LEU A 63 -5.61 1.78 11.35
N ARG A 64 -4.49 1.40 11.94
CA ARG A 64 -4.23 1.26 13.38
C ARG A 64 -5.13 0.31 14.19
N GLN A 65 -6.04 -0.41 13.57
CA GLN A 65 -6.87 -1.44 14.21
C GLN A 65 -6.47 -2.84 13.74
N PRO A 66 -6.35 -3.79 14.71
CA PRO A 66 -6.53 -3.67 16.16
C PRO A 66 -5.37 -3.01 16.90
N GLY A 67 -5.61 -2.63 18.16
CA GLY A 67 -4.61 -2.26 19.16
C GLY A 67 -4.36 -0.76 19.34
N PHE A 68 -4.55 0.07 18.31
CA PHE A 68 -4.23 1.50 18.37
C PHE A 68 -5.38 2.39 17.85
N SER A 69 -6.62 2.02 18.16
CA SER A 69 -7.84 2.71 17.70
C SER A 69 -7.92 4.19 18.12
N TYR A 70 -7.15 4.60 19.12
CA TYR A 70 -7.04 6.00 19.54
C TYR A 70 -6.27 6.88 18.53
N LYS A 71 -5.52 6.27 17.60
CA LYS A 71 -4.81 6.98 16.53
C LYS A 71 -5.63 7.04 15.25
N GLU A 72 -6.24 5.92 14.85
CA GLU A 72 -7.07 5.77 13.66
C GLU A 72 -7.90 4.50 13.76
N THR A 73 -9.06 4.48 13.08
CA THR A 73 -9.91 3.29 12.94
C THR A 73 -10.07 2.92 11.48
N ILE A 74 -10.37 1.65 11.21
CA ILE A 74 -10.68 1.18 9.84
C ILE A 74 -11.86 1.97 9.27
N LYS A 75 -12.89 2.23 10.08
CA LYS A 75 -14.05 3.01 9.66
C LYS A 75 -13.68 4.44 9.27
N SER A 76 -13.02 5.19 10.16
CA SER A 76 -12.67 6.59 9.90
C SER A 76 -11.68 6.75 8.76
N GLY A 77 -10.64 5.90 8.70
CA GLY A 77 -9.66 5.95 7.61
C GLY A 77 -10.24 5.56 6.25
N SER A 78 -11.08 4.51 6.19
CA SER A 78 -11.75 4.13 4.93
C SER A 78 -12.77 5.16 4.47
N MET A 79 -13.49 5.82 5.40
CA MET A 79 -14.36 6.96 5.07
C MET A 79 -13.57 8.16 4.53
N ALA A 80 -12.40 8.46 5.12
CA ALA A 80 -11.53 9.53 4.62
C ALA A 80 -11.02 9.20 3.20
N GLY A 81 -10.60 7.95 2.96
CA GLY A 81 -10.22 7.47 1.63
C GLY A 81 -11.36 7.61 0.62
N ALA A 82 -12.55 7.09 0.94
CA ALA A 82 -13.73 7.21 0.09
C ALA A 82 -14.05 8.67 -0.24
N ARG A 83 -13.97 9.56 0.75
CA ARG A 83 -14.21 11.00 0.56
C ARG A 83 -13.22 11.65 -0.39
N ALA A 84 -11.98 11.15 -0.45
CA ALA A 84 -10.92 11.64 -1.31
C ALA A 84 -10.86 10.95 -2.70
N GLY A 85 -11.77 10.00 -2.98
CA GLY A 85 -11.84 9.30 -4.27
C GLY A 85 -11.00 8.02 -4.34
N TYR A 86 -10.53 7.50 -3.21
CA TYR A 86 -9.91 6.19 -3.14
C TYR A 86 -10.97 5.08 -3.13
N THR A 87 -10.70 4.00 -3.85
CA THR A 87 -11.52 2.79 -3.87
C THR A 87 -10.87 1.64 -3.11
N ALA A 88 -9.54 1.72 -2.90
CA ALA A 88 -8.82 0.72 -2.11
C ALA A 88 -7.69 1.36 -1.30
N LEU A 89 -7.44 0.83 -0.10
CA LEU A 89 -6.35 1.19 0.79
C LEU A 89 -5.58 -0.06 1.20
N CYS A 90 -4.25 -0.08 1.02
CA CYS A 90 -3.41 -1.13 1.59
C CYS A 90 -2.93 -0.72 2.97
N THR A 91 -3.27 -1.50 4.01
CA THR A 91 -2.97 -1.12 5.40
C THR A 91 -1.77 -1.87 5.96
N MET A 92 -0.81 -1.12 6.51
CA MET A 92 0.44 -1.62 7.08
C MET A 92 0.23 -2.40 8.38
N PRO A 93 1.13 -3.37 8.71
CA PRO A 93 0.94 -4.34 9.77
C PRO A 93 1.38 -3.86 11.17
N ASN A 94 1.60 -2.56 11.39
CA ASN A 94 1.97 -2.03 12.71
C ASN A 94 0.77 -1.92 13.65
N LEU A 95 0.33 -3.08 14.08
CA LEU A 95 -0.87 -3.34 14.89
C LEU A 95 -0.52 -4.10 16.17
N ASN A 96 -1.51 -4.26 17.05
CA ASN A 96 -1.40 -5.09 18.25
C ASN A 96 -2.72 -5.89 18.43
N PRO A 97 -2.71 -7.21 18.22
CA PRO A 97 -1.54 -8.01 17.79
C PRO A 97 -1.10 -7.67 16.36
N ALA A 98 0.20 -7.85 16.08
CA ALA A 98 0.73 -7.76 14.73
C ALA A 98 0.20 -8.95 13.90
N PRO A 99 -0.18 -8.79 12.61
CA PRO A 99 -0.71 -9.86 11.77
C PRO A 99 0.41 -10.80 11.28
N ASP A 100 1.00 -11.55 12.19
CA ASP A 100 2.14 -12.46 12.00
C ASP A 100 1.75 -13.96 11.98
N CYS A 101 0.46 -14.23 12.14
CA CYS A 101 -0.16 -15.54 12.00
C CYS A 101 -1.64 -15.40 11.58
N PRO A 102 -2.30 -16.47 11.13
CA PRO A 102 -3.69 -16.42 10.69
C PRO A 102 -4.66 -15.88 11.74
N GLU A 103 -4.48 -16.20 13.01
CA GLU A 103 -5.34 -15.77 14.12
C GLU A 103 -5.24 -14.26 14.33
N ASN A 104 -4.02 -13.71 14.33
CA ASN A 104 -3.78 -12.28 14.49
C ASN A 104 -4.26 -11.49 13.27
N LEU A 105 -4.06 -12.03 12.06
CA LEU A 105 -4.59 -11.44 10.81
C LEU A 105 -6.12 -11.44 10.83
N LYS A 106 -6.75 -12.52 11.31
CA LYS A 106 -8.21 -12.62 11.44
C LYS A 106 -8.79 -11.52 12.32
N ALA A 107 -8.13 -11.18 13.41
CA ALA A 107 -8.56 -10.07 14.27
C ALA A 107 -8.65 -8.72 13.51
N GLN A 108 -7.81 -8.50 12.49
CA GLN A 108 -7.87 -7.33 11.63
C GLN A 108 -8.95 -7.47 10.55
N THR A 109 -9.00 -8.62 9.85
CA THR A 109 -9.94 -8.81 8.75
C THR A 109 -11.39 -8.79 9.20
N ASP A 110 -11.72 -9.30 10.39
CA ASP A 110 -13.08 -9.22 10.96
C ASP A 110 -13.52 -7.75 11.17
N ILE A 111 -12.58 -6.86 11.53
CA ILE A 111 -12.89 -5.43 11.68
C ILE A 111 -13.03 -4.79 10.29
N ILE A 112 -12.19 -5.17 9.32
CA ILE A 112 -12.29 -4.70 7.94
C ILE A 112 -13.66 -5.05 7.35
N GLU A 113 -14.08 -6.31 7.46
CA GLU A 113 -15.37 -6.79 6.93
C GLU A 113 -16.57 -6.05 7.56
N ARG A 114 -16.48 -5.69 8.84
CA ARG A 114 -17.55 -4.99 9.55
C ARG A 114 -17.61 -3.50 9.28
N ASP A 115 -16.45 -2.83 9.20
CA ASP A 115 -16.36 -1.36 9.35
C ASP A 115 -15.87 -0.63 8.10
N ALA A 116 -15.21 -1.31 7.15
CA ALA A 116 -14.69 -0.66 5.96
C ALA A 116 -15.80 -0.24 4.99
N VAL A 117 -15.68 0.95 4.40
CA VAL A 117 -16.62 1.47 3.39
C VAL A 117 -16.08 1.42 1.96
N ILE A 118 -14.80 1.13 1.80
CA ILE A 118 -14.10 0.82 0.55
C ILE A 118 -13.19 -0.39 0.80
N ASP A 119 -12.57 -0.93 -0.24
CA ASP A 119 -11.66 -2.05 -0.07
C ASP A 119 -10.48 -1.69 0.84
N VAL A 120 -10.26 -2.50 1.87
CA VAL A 120 -9.10 -2.41 2.75
C VAL A 120 -8.33 -3.72 2.67
N LEU A 121 -7.12 -3.65 2.14
CA LEU A 121 -6.26 -4.78 1.83
C LEU A 121 -5.10 -4.84 2.84
N PRO A 122 -5.07 -5.81 3.77
CA PRO A 122 -4.04 -5.87 4.79
C PRO A 122 -2.70 -6.40 4.26
N PHE A 123 -1.60 -5.93 4.84
CA PHE A 123 -0.30 -6.59 4.79
C PHE A 123 -0.14 -7.53 6.00
N GLY A 124 0.42 -8.73 5.77
CA GLY A 124 0.99 -9.55 6.84
C GLY A 124 2.39 -9.05 7.22
N THR A 125 2.92 -9.47 8.38
CA THR A 125 4.30 -9.17 8.74
C THR A 125 5.28 -10.09 7.99
N ILE A 126 6.52 -9.64 7.82
CA ILE A 126 7.62 -10.48 7.31
C ILE A 126 8.17 -11.36 8.43
N THR A 127 8.39 -10.76 9.61
CA THR A 127 8.94 -11.45 10.77
C THR A 127 7.92 -11.56 11.90
N LYS A 128 8.09 -12.57 12.75
CA LYS A 128 7.27 -12.76 13.94
C LYS A 128 7.30 -11.52 14.85
N GLY A 129 6.11 -11.03 15.20
CA GLY A 129 5.94 -9.82 15.97
C GLY A 129 6.40 -8.54 15.26
N ARG A 130 6.68 -8.57 13.95
CA ARG A 130 7.15 -7.41 13.15
C ARG A 130 8.43 -6.80 13.71
N LYS A 131 9.40 -7.63 14.08
CA LYS A 131 10.65 -7.19 14.75
C LYS A 131 11.77 -6.82 13.77
N GLY A 132 11.66 -7.20 12.49
CA GLY A 132 12.72 -7.07 11.49
C GLY A 132 13.89 -8.04 11.70
N GLU A 133 13.79 -8.94 12.66
CA GLU A 133 14.80 -9.93 13.06
C GLU A 133 14.14 -11.21 13.57
N GLY A 134 14.96 -12.24 13.81
CA GLY A 134 14.51 -13.53 14.32
C GLY A 134 13.98 -14.46 13.22
N GLU A 135 12.72 -14.83 13.25
CA GLU A 135 12.12 -15.78 12.30
C GLU A 135 11.12 -15.11 11.37
N VAL A 136 11.09 -15.56 10.12
CA VAL A 136 10.00 -15.21 9.19
C VAL A 136 8.71 -15.93 9.60
N VAL A 137 7.58 -15.29 9.27
CA VAL A 137 6.25 -15.88 9.49
C VAL A 137 5.95 -17.03 8.53
N ASP A 138 4.86 -17.72 8.75
CA ASP A 138 4.32 -18.67 7.78
C ASP A 138 3.52 -17.93 6.70
N PHE A 139 4.21 -17.57 5.60
CA PHE A 139 3.63 -16.82 4.49
C PHE A 139 2.48 -17.56 3.83
N GLU A 140 2.61 -18.88 3.67
CA GLU A 140 1.67 -19.74 2.98
C GLU A 140 0.30 -19.72 3.65
N SER A 141 0.27 -19.73 4.98
CA SER A 141 -0.97 -19.74 5.76
C SER A 141 -1.77 -18.43 5.67
N MET A 142 -1.14 -17.33 5.25
CA MET A 142 -1.76 -16.00 5.20
C MET A 142 -1.91 -15.44 3.78
N ALA A 143 -1.24 -16.04 2.78
CA ALA A 143 -1.10 -15.48 1.44
C ALA A 143 -2.43 -15.06 0.79
N ASP A 144 -3.48 -15.85 0.94
CA ASP A 144 -4.79 -15.59 0.32
C ASP A 144 -5.55 -14.40 0.94
N LYS A 145 -5.13 -13.98 2.13
CA LYS A 145 -5.81 -12.92 2.91
C LYS A 145 -5.06 -11.60 2.94
N VAL A 146 -3.84 -11.55 2.38
CA VAL A 146 -3.00 -10.35 2.39
C VAL A 146 -2.64 -9.91 0.97
N VAL A 147 -2.43 -8.61 0.78
CA VAL A 147 -1.92 -8.06 -0.49
C VAL A 147 -0.43 -8.38 -0.67
N GLY A 148 0.30 -8.45 0.42
CA GLY A 148 1.74 -8.70 0.48
C GLY A 148 2.22 -8.76 1.92
N PHE A 149 3.54 -8.62 2.11
CA PHE A 149 4.14 -8.68 3.44
C PHE A 149 5.05 -7.48 3.68
N SER A 150 5.07 -6.99 4.92
CA SER A 150 5.83 -5.81 5.32
C SER A 150 6.18 -5.88 6.81
N ASP A 151 7.38 -5.41 7.17
CA ASP A 151 7.72 -5.07 8.55
C ASP A 151 7.79 -3.54 8.71
N ASP A 152 6.81 -2.83 8.14
CA ASP A 152 6.81 -1.38 8.16
C ASP A 152 7.02 -0.80 9.57
N GLY A 153 7.86 0.25 9.63
CA GLY A 153 8.30 0.91 10.85
C GLY A 153 9.43 0.18 11.60
N THR A 154 10.00 -0.90 11.04
CA THR A 154 11.13 -1.62 11.67
C THR A 154 12.21 -1.99 10.65
N GLY A 155 11.81 -2.42 9.44
CA GLY A 155 12.73 -2.92 8.42
C GLY A 155 13.32 -4.30 8.75
N VAL A 156 13.68 -5.07 7.74
CA VAL A 156 14.36 -6.37 7.90
C VAL A 156 15.87 -6.16 7.92
N GLN A 157 16.51 -6.43 9.07
CA GLN A 157 17.89 -6.00 9.32
C GLN A 157 18.96 -6.82 8.61
N THR A 158 18.73 -8.12 8.35
CA THR A 158 19.74 -8.97 7.70
C THR A 158 19.37 -9.37 6.28
N GLY A 159 20.38 -9.45 5.40
CA GLY A 159 20.18 -9.89 4.01
C GLY A 159 19.69 -11.33 3.92
N GLU A 160 20.18 -12.23 4.79
CA GLU A 160 19.75 -13.63 4.83
C GLU A 160 18.26 -13.78 5.13
N LEU A 161 17.76 -13.03 6.12
CA LEU A 161 16.35 -13.05 6.50
C LEU A 161 15.46 -12.49 5.38
N MET A 162 15.90 -11.38 4.75
CA MET A 162 15.18 -10.76 3.63
C MET A 162 15.18 -11.69 2.40
N GLU A 163 16.31 -12.33 2.07
CA GLU A 163 16.38 -13.27 0.96
C GLU A 163 15.43 -14.46 1.15
N LYS A 164 15.39 -15.02 2.37
CA LYS A 164 14.46 -16.10 2.72
C LYS A 164 13.00 -15.66 2.57
N ALA A 165 12.65 -14.46 3.02
CA ALA A 165 11.31 -13.90 2.87
C ALA A 165 10.95 -13.67 1.40
N MET A 166 11.84 -13.05 0.62
CA MET A 166 11.62 -12.79 -0.80
C MET A 166 11.46 -14.07 -1.61
N ALA A 167 12.28 -15.09 -1.36
CA ALA A 167 12.18 -16.38 -2.06
C ALA A 167 10.84 -17.10 -1.81
N ARG A 168 10.24 -16.94 -0.63
CA ARG A 168 8.89 -17.46 -0.33
C ARG A 168 7.81 -16.62 -0.99
N CYS A 169 7.88 -15.30 -0.87
CA CYS A 169 6.92 -14.37 -1.49
C CYS A 169 6.87 -14.52 -3.02
N ALA A 170 8.02 -14.73 -3.67
CA ALA A 170 8.09 -14.96 -5.11
C ALA A 170 7.28 -16.21 -5.52
N LYS A 171 7.41 -17.32 -4.79
CA LYS A 171 6.64 -18.56 -5.05
C LYS A 171 5.13 -18.38 -4.87
N LEU A 172 4.72 -17.49 -3.97
CA LEU A 172 3.33 -17.19 -3.67
C LEU A 172 2.77 -16.07 -4.57
N ASN A 173 3.58 -15.53 -5.49
CA ASN A 173 3.23 -14.37 -6.31
C ASN A 173 2.82 -13.15 -5.46
N LYS A 174 3.43 -12.98 -4.28
CA LYS A 174 3.20 -11.86 -3.37
C LYS A 174 4.32 -10.84 -3.46
N ILE A 175 4.08 -9.63 -2.94
CA ILE A 175 5.03 -8.54 -2.92
C ILE A 175 5.60 -8.35 -1.51
N ILE A 176 6.88 -7.99 -1.43
CA ILE A 176 7.47 -7.40 -0.22
C ILE A 176 7.37 -5.88 -0.35
N SER A 177 6.72 -5.24 0.63
CA SER A 177 6.64 -3.78 0.76
C SER A 177 7.52 -3.36 1.93
N ALA A 178 8.68 -2.75 1.64
CA ALA A 178 9.76 -2.60 2.61
C ALA A 178 9.90 -1.19 3.16
N HIS A 179 9.86 -1.08 4.48
CA HIS A 179 10.44 0.04 5.22
C HIS A 179 11.95 -0.15 5.27
N CYS A 180 12.69 0.75 4.67
CA CYS A 180 14.14 0.60 4.53
C CYS A 180 14.87 1.50 5.51
N GLU A 181 15.36 0.89 6.60
CA GLU A 181 16.07 1.59 7.64
C GLU A 181 17.06 0.65 8.34
N VAL A 182 18.36 0.98 8.26
CA VAL A 182 19.42 0.24 8.95
C VAL A 182 19.53 0.78 10.38
N ASN A 183 19.07 0.00 11.36
CA ASN A 183 18.97 0.41 12.77
C ASN A 183 20.30 0.90 13.37
N ASP A 184 21.41 0.25 13.04
CA ASP A 184 22.75 0.61 13.53
C ASP A 184 23.19 2.02 13.09
N LEU A 185 22.59 2.55 12.04
CA LEU A 185 22.91 3.88 11.51
C LEU A 185 22.03 4.99 12.07
N LEU A 186 20.97 4.67 12.83
CA LEU A 186 20.07 5.67 13.43
C LEU A 186 20.73 6.46 14.55
N LYS A 187 21.54 5.80 15.38
CA LYS A 187 22.29 6.41 16.49
C LYS A 187 21.45 7.31 17.41
N GLY A 188 20.15 6.96 17.55
CA GLY A 188 19.20 7.76 18.32
C GLY A 188 18.78 9.06 17.64
N GLY A 189 19.01 9.18 16.33
CA GLY A 189 18.50 10.27 15.50
C GLY A 189 16.98 10.21 15.35
N TYR A 190 16.36 11.34 15.03
CA TYR A 190 14.91 11.48 14.89
C TYR A 190 14.49 12.43 13.76
N ILE A 191 15.45 13.06 13.09
CA ILE A 191 15.25 13.85 11.86
C ILE A 191 16.39 13.56 10.89
N HIS A 192 16.25 13.96 9.64
CA HIS A 192 17.32 13.89 8.65
C HIS A 192 18.54 14.70 9.07
N ASP A 193 19.76 14.14 8.91
CA ASP A 193 21.04 14.85 9.09
C ASP A 193 21.26 15.85 7.93
N GLY A 194 20.55 16.94 7.98
CA GLY A 194 20.58 18.04 7.02
C GLY A 194 21.01 19.37 7.65
N VAL A 195 20.82 20.44 6.89
CA VAL A 195 21.17 21.80 7.31
C VAL A 195 20.43 22.16 8.61
N TYR A 196 19.11 21.99 8.62
CA TYR A 196 18.27 22.29 9.79
C TYR A 196 18.71 21.52 11.04
N CYS A 197 19.01 20.21 10.90
CA CYS A 197 19.47 19.37 11.99
C CYS A 197 20.75 19.96 12.65
N ARG A 198 21.72 20.34 11.85
CA ARG A 198 23.01 20.91 12.32
C ARG A 198 22.84 22.30 12.95
N GLU A 199 22.08 23.18 12.31
CA GLU A 199 21.86 24.55 12.78
C GLU A 199 21.11 24.61 14.12
N HIS A 200 20.25 23.61 14.41
CA HIS A 200 19.43 23.57 15.62
C HIS A 200 19.89 22.53 16.65
N GLY A 201 21.04 21.89 16.44
CA GLY A 201 21.63 20.94 17.39
C GLY A 201 20.82 19.66 17.60
N HIS A 202 20.07 19.21 16.59
CA HIS A 202 19.31 17.97 16.65
C HIS A 202 20.19 16.75 16.39
N LYS A 203 19.67 15.55 16.75
CA LYS A 203 20.28 14.27 16.38
C LYS A 203 19.78 13.84 15.01
N GLY A 204 20.69 13.79 14.03
CA GLY A 204 20.39 13.45 12.66
C GLY A 204 20.45 11.96 12.36
N ILE A 205 19.64 11.52 11.39
CA ILE A 205 19.70 10.21 10.72
C ILE A 205 20.37 10.42 9.37
N CYS A 206 21.46 9.70 9.10
CA CYS A 206 22.16 9.82 7.82
C CYS A 206 21.39 9.14 6.69
N SER A 207 21.46 9.69 5.48
CA SER A 207 20.82 9.13 4.27
C SER A 207 21.19 7.66 4.03
N LYS A 208 22.38 7.22 4.46
CA LYS A 208 22.82 5.84 4.33
C LYS A 208 21.92 4.84 5.05
N SER A 209 21.25 5.25 6.13
CA SER A 209 20.30 4.38 6.85
C SER A 209 19.21 3.85 5.93
N GLU A 210 18.75 4.64 4.97
CA GLU A 210 17.73 4.25 3.99
C GLU A 210 18.35 3.51 2.79
N TRP A 211 19.24 4.17 2.05
CA TRP A 211 19.68 3.64 0.77
C TRP A 211 20.54 2.37 0.85
N ALA A 212 21.26 2.13 1.97
CA ALA A 212 22.07 0.91 2.10
C ALA A 212 21.19 -0.36 2.18
N GLN A 213 20.03 -0.27 2.84
CA GLN A 213 19.08 -1.37 2.83
C GLN A 213 18.45 -1.53 1.45
N ILE A 214 18.07 -0.44 0.79
CA ILE A 214 17.49 -0.48 -0.56
C ILE A 214 18.46 -1.15 -1.55
N GLU A 215 19.74 -0.77 -1.52
CA GLU A 215 20.76 -1.37 -2.39
C GLU A 215 20.91 -2.89 -2.18
N ARG A 216 20.90 -3.32 -0.93
CA ARG A 216 20.91 -4.74 -0.56
C ARG A 216 19.67 -5.45 -1.11
N ASP A 217 18.51 -4.89 -0.84
CA ASP A 217 17.23 -5.54 -1.11
C ASP A 217 16.88 -5.57 -2.61
N CYS A 218 17.28 -4.57 -3.39
CA CYS A 218 17.14 -4.61 -4.85
C CYS A 218 17.93 -5.78 -5.47
N LYS A 219 19.17 -6.03 -5.01
CA LYS A 219 19.97 -7.18 -5.45
C LYS A 219 19.33 -8.52 -5.06
N LEU A 220 18.69 -8.58 -3.89
CA LEU A 220 17.96 -9.77 -3.44
C LEU A 220 16.66 -9.98 -4.22
N ALA A 221 15.95 -8.90 -4.56
CA ALA A 221 14.75 -8.97 -5.38
C ALA A 221 15.06 -9.49 -6.79
N GLU A 222 16.14 -9.00 -7.42
CA GLU A 222 16.64 -9.51 -8.70
C GLU A 222 17.00 -11.01 -8.61
N LYS A 223 17.77 -11.39 -7.59
CA LYS A 223 18.20 -12.79 -7.35
C LYS A 223 17.03 -13.74 -7.16
N THR A 224 15.98 -13.34 -6.45
CA THR A 224 14.86 -14.20 -6.06
C THR A 224 13.67 -14.12 -7.00
N GLY A 225 13.60 -13.12 -7.88
CA GLY A 225 12.45 -12.81 -8.71
C GLY A 225 11.25 -12.29 -7.92
N CYS A 226 11.44 -11.85 -6.68
CA CYS A 226 10.37 -11.31 -5.84
C CYS A 226 9.98 -9.92 -6.30
N ARG A 227 8.67 -9.66 -6.38
CA ARG A 227 8.17 -8.29 -6.52
C ARG A 227 8.49 -7.50 -5.26
N TYR A 228 9.11 -6.34 -5.45
CA TYR A 228 9.61 -5.51 -4.36
C TYR A 228 9.13 -4.07 -4.50
N HIS A 229 8.56 -3.54 -3.44
CA HIS A 229 8.14 -2.14 -3.33
C HIS A 229 8.93 -1.45 -2.23
N VAL A 230 9.63 -0.38 -2.57
CA VAL A 230 10.33 0.47 -1.60
C VAL A 230 9.38 1.54 -1.13
N CYS A 231 9.03 1.51 0.16
CA CYS A 231 8.15 2.51 0.76
C CYS A 231 8.87 3.86 0.93
N HIS A 232 8.11 4.95 0.87
CA HIS A 232 8.47 6.30 1.34
C HIS A 232 9.96 6.68 1.16
N ILE A 233 10.50 6.55 -0.06
CA ILE A 233 11.87 6.95 -0.43
C ILE A 233 12.05 8.45 -0.15
N SER A 234 13.14 8.82 0.54
CA SER A 234 13.45 10.18 0.94
C SER A 234 14.82 10.68 0.46
N THR A 235 15.70 9.79 -0.02
CA THR A 235 17.07 10.15 -0.44
C THR A 235 17.25 10.04 -1.95
N LYS A 236 18.11 10.90 -2.52
CA LYS A 236 18.44 10.85 -3.96
C LYS A 236 19.16 9.56 -4.33
N GLU A 237 20.02 9.06 -3.46
CA GLU A 237 20.76 7.81 -3.63
C GLU A 237 19.81 6.62 -3.79
N SER A 238 18.73 6.60 -2.99
CA SER A 238 17.66 5.58 -3.11
C SER A 238 16.99 5.62 -4.48
N VAL A 239 16.70 6.82 -5.00
CA VAL A 239 16.12 6.98 -6.34
C VAL A 239 17.09 6.48 -7.43
N ASP A 240 18.38 6.80 -7.30
CA ASP A 240 19.40 6.40 -8.27
C ASP A 240 19.63 4.88 -8.27
N ILE A 241 19.56 4.24 -7.09
CA ILE A 241 19.66 2.77 -6.94
C ILE A 241 18.45 2.09 -7.60
N PHE A 242 17.24 2.60 -7.32
CA PHE A 242 16.01 1.98 -7.78
C PHE A 242 15.77 2.13 -9.30
N ARG A 243 16.39 3.11 -9.94
CA ARG A 243 16.33 3.33 -11.40
C ARG A 243 17.26 2.43 -12.22
N LYS A 244 18.23 1.79 -11.60
CA LYS A 244 19.20 0.88 -12.25
C LYS A 244 18.65 -0.52 -12.40
#